data_e8eec27ccb6a77d098f0a89927b77143
#
_entry.id   e8eec27ccb6a77d098f0a89927b77143
#
_cell.length_a   1.000
_cell.length_b   1.000
_cell.length_c   1.000
_cell.angle_alpha   90.00
_cell.angle_beta   90.00
_cell.angle_gamma   90.00
#
_symmetry.space_group_name_H-M   'P 1'
#
loop_
_entity.id
_entity.type
_entity.pdbx_description
1 polymer ?
#
loop_
_entity_poly.entity_id
_entity_poly.type
_entity_poly.pdbx_seq_one_letter_code
_entity_poly.pdbx_strand_id
1 'polypeptide(L)'
;MRAWQVSALHQAASMTTLGLPQPAAGQARLRVAACGLNFADLLMAQGKYQERPSLPYVPGMEFAGTVDALGPNTTGPAPGTRVAAFAGSGGLAEYAVVDAARLVPLPDAMSFAEAAAFQIAYGTSHLALTHKARLQPGETLLVL
;
A
#
# COMPACT_ATOMS: atom_id res chain seq x y z
N MET A 1 -14.97 3.90 -10.35
CA MET A 1 -14.08 4.60 -9.41
C MET A 1 -12.99 5.35 -10.15
N ARG A 2 -12.52 6.46 -9.61
CA ARG A 2 -11.37 7.19 -10.15
C ARG A 2 -10.07 6.51 -9.68
N ALA A 3 -9.09 6.47 -10.57
CA ALA A 3 -7.76 5.93 -10.27
C ALA A 3 -6.69 6.63 -11.11
N TRP A 4 -5.49 6.74 -10.59
CA TRP A 4 -4.30 7.05 -11.38
C TRP A 4 -3.78 5.77 -12.00
N GLN A 5 -3.55 5.75 -13.31
CA GLN A 5 -3.13 4.56 -14.04
C GLN A 5 -1.89 4.82 -14.89
N VAL A 6 -0.94 3.91 -14.82
CA VAL A 6 0.22 3.82 -15.72
C VAL A 6 -0.14 2.88 -16.85
N SER A 7 -0.25 3.43 -18.07
CA SER A 7 -0.65 2.67 -19.27
C SER A 7 0.53 2.13 -20.07
N ALA A 8 1.69 2.79 -19.97
CA ALA A 8 2.94 2.36 -20.61
C ALA A 8 4.13 2.79 -19.77
N LEU A 9 5.26 2.06 -19.88
CA LEU A 9 6.51 2.44 -19.20
C LEU A 9 6.99 3.81 -19.70
N HIS A 10 7.65 4.54 -18.80
CA HIS A 10 8.18 5.89 -19.05
C HIS A 10 7.12 6.97 -19.33
N GLN A 11 5.85 6.66 -19.13
CA GLN A 11 4.75 7.63 -19.19
C GLN A 11 4.29 8.00 -17.79
N ALA A 12 3.86 9.24 -17.63
CA ALA A 12 3.22 9.68 -16.39
C ALA A 12 1.89 8.95 -16.19
N ALA A 13 1.57 8.62 -14.94
CA ALA A 13 0.26 8.13 -14.61
C ALA A 13 -0.81 9.18 -14.98
N SER A 14 -1.95 8.74 -15.46
CA SER A 14 -3.09 9.60 -15.82
C SER A 14 -4.33 9.20 -15.03
N MET A 15 -5.19 10.20 -14.74
CA MET A 15 -6.47 9.95 -14.11
C MET A 15 -7.42 9.23 -15.06
N THR A 16 -8.00 8.13 -14.62
CA THR A 16 -8.96 7.35 -15.39
C THR A 16 -10.14 6.89 -14.55
N THR A 17 -11.19 6.44 -15.19
CA THR A 17 -12.35 5.82 -14.53
C THR A 17 -12.33 4.31 -14.79
N LEU A 18 -12.24 3.54 -13.71
CA LEU A 18 -12.25 2.09 -13.72
C LEU A 18 -13.55 1.53 -13.12
N GLY A 19 -13.87 0.29 -13.43
CA GLY A 19 -14.90 -0.46 -12.69
C GLY A 19 -14.53 -0.61 -11.22
N LEU A 20 -15.53 -0.80 -10.36
CA LEU A 20 -15.28 -1.10 -8.94
C LEU A 20 -14.70 -2.52 -8.84
N PRO A 21 -13.49 -2.72 -8.30
CA PRO A 21 -12.88 -4.04 -8.23
C PRO A 21 -13.64 -4.92 -7.24
N GLN A 22 -13.78 -6.21 -7.59
CA GLN A 22 -14.44 -7.18 -6.72
C GLN A 22 -13.37 -8.04 -6.02
N PRO A 23 -13.40 -8.16 -4.68
CA PRO A 23 -12.46 -9.01 -3.97
C PRO A 23 -12.79 -10.49 -4.21
N ALA A 24 -11.78 -11.27 -4.58
CA ALA A 24 -11.84 -12.72 -4.66
C ALA A 24 -11.73 -13.37 -3.27
N ALA A 25 -11.84 -14.71 -3.19
CA ALA A 25 -11.60 -15.43 -1.95
C ALA A 25 -10.19 -15.12 -1.41
N GLY A 26 -10.07 -14.87 -0.11
CA GLY A 26 -8.86 -14.45 0.57
C GLY A 26 -8.55 -12.95 0.46
N GLN A 27 -9.36 -12.18 -0.26
CA GLN A 27 -9.12 -10.76 -0.49
C GLN A 27 -10.16 -9.87 0.22
N ALA A 28 -9.76 -8.63 0.45
CA ALA A 28 -10.62 -7.56 0.91
C ALA A 28 -10.57 -6.37 -0.05
N ARG A 29 -11.67 -5.66 -0.21
CA ARG A 29 -11.72 -4.35 -0.84
C ARG A 29 -11.69 -3.27 0.22
N LEU A 30 -10.82 -2.28 0.03
CA LEU A 30 -10.72 -1.09 0.85
C LEU A 30 -11.24 0.11 0.10
N ARG A 31 -11.98 0.97 0.80
CA ARG A 31 -12.16 2.36 0.40
C ARG A 31 -10.94 3.12 0.88
N VAL A 32 -10.09 3.53 -0.05
CA VAL A 32 -8.82 4.18 0.24
C VAL A 32 -9.06 5.61 0.70
N ALA A 33 -8.45 5.99 1.82
CA ALA A 33 -8.48 7.33 2.39
C ALA A 33 -7.16 8.09 2.17
N ALA A 34 -6.03 7.37 2.16
CA ALA A 34 -4.70 7.92 1.91
C ALA A 34 -3.80 6.85 1.28
N CYS A 35 -2.85 7.29 0.45
CA CYS A 35 -1.82 6.45 -0.15
C CYS A 35 -0.45 7.10 0.06
N GLY A 36 0.52 6.32 0.56
CA GLY A 36 1.92 6.72 0.65
C GLY A 36 2.57 6.68 -0.72
N LEU A 37 3.41 7.67 -1.03
CA LEU A 37 4.18 7.73 -2.26
C LEU A 37 5.62 7.34 -1.96
N ASN A 38 6.14 6.39 -2.72
CA ASN A 38 7.47 5.86 -2.56
C ASN A 38 8.30 6.04 -3.85
N PHE A 39 9.61 6.16 -3.71
CA PHE A 39 10.51 6.21 -4.87
C PHE A 39 10.38 4.95 -5.74
N ALA A 40 10.04 3.83 -5.13
CA ALA A 40 9.76 2.57 -5.83
C ALA A 40 8.59 2.68 -6.83
N ASP A 41 7.55 3.48 -6.55
CA ASP A 41 6.45 3.72 -7.49
C ASP A 41 6.95 4.37 -8.79
N LEU A 42 7.91 5.32 -8.68
CA LEU A 42 8.53 5.95 -9.84
C LEU A 42 9.41 4.96 -10.62
N LEU A 43 10.17 4.12 -9.92
CA LEU A 43 11.00 3.09 -10.55
C LEU A 43 10.14 2.04 -11.26
N MET A 44 9.01 1.63 -10.69
CA MET A 44 8.06 0.72 -11.33
C MET A 44 7.49 1.31 -12.64
N ALA A 45 7.09 2.59 -12.60
CA ALA A 45 6.58 3.28 -13.80
C ALA A 45 7.65 3.39 -14.91
N GLN A 46 8.94 3.33 -14.56
CA GLN A 46 10.07 3.29 -15.48
C GLN A 46 10.52 1.86 -15.85
N GLY A 47 9.90 0.82 -15.30
CA GLY A 47 10.33 -0.56 -15.50
C GLY A 47 11.69 -0.90 -14.87
N LYS A 48 12.19 -0.07 -13.94
CA LYS A 48 13.50 -0.19 -13.28
C LYS A 48 13.43 -0.81 -11.89
N TYR A 49 12.26 -1.16 -11.41
CA TYR A 49 12.09 -1.82 -10.12
C TYR A 49 12.10 -3.34 -10.28
N GLN A 50 12.41 -4.06 -9.19
CA GLN A 50 12.45 -5.52 -9.19
C GLN A 50 11.06 -6.13 -9.45
N GLU A 51 10.01 -5.53 -8.90
CA GLU A 51 8.63 -5.90 -9.19
C GLU A 51 8.13 -5.12 -10.41
N ARG A 52 7.48 -5.84 -11.35
CA ARG A 52 7.00 -5.28 -12.60
C ARG A 52 5.53 -5.65 -12.81
N PRO A 53 4.60 -4.82 -12.32
CA PRO A 53 3.18 -5.04 -12.57
C PRO A 53 2.88 -5.09 -14.06
N SER A 54 1.91 -5.93 -14.46
CA SER A 54 1.41 -5.95 -15.84
C SER A 54 0.71 -4.64 -16.16
N LEU A 55 1.04 -4.05 -17.31
CA LEU A 55 0.40 -2.83 -17.80
C LEU A 55 -0.99 -3.14 -18.41
N PRO A 56 -1.99 -2.25 -18.24
CA PRO A 56 -1.96 -1.07 -17.39
C PRO A 56 -2.12 -1.41 -15.91
N TYR A 57 -1.53 -0.63 -14.99
CA TYR A 57 -1.69 -0.83 -13.55
C TYR A 57 -1.93 0.49 -12.80
N VAL A 58 -2.47 0.37 -11.59
CA VAL A 58 -2.63 1.48 -10.64
C VAL A 58 -1.45 1.47 -9.68
N PRO A 59 -0.61 2.54 -9.60
CA PRO A 59 0.48 2.61 -8.65
C PRO A 59 0.00 2.84 -7.21
N GLY A 60 0.94 2.97 -6.28
CA GLY A 60 0.69 3.15 -4.84
C GLY A 60 0.84 1.84 -4.08
N MET A 61 2.03 1.65 -3.51
CA MET A 61 2.43 0.38 -2.86
C MET A 61 1.81 0.21 -1.49
N GLU A 62 1.68 1.30 -0.74
CA GLU A 62 1.11 1.32 0.61
C GLU A 62 -0.02 2.33 0.71
N PHE A 63 -1.05 1.97 1.43
CA PHE A 63 -2.24 2.81 1.58
C PHE A 63 -3.00 2.47 2.87
N ALA A 64 -3.87 3.38 3.28
CA ALA A 64 -4.75 3.19 4.42
C ALA A 64 -6.17 3.61 4.05
N GLY A 65 -7.13 2.97 4.70
CA GLY A 65 -8.54 3.22 4.45
C GLY A 65 -9.44 2.37 5.34
N THR A 66 -10.66 2.20 4.89
CA THR A 66 -11.67 1.42 5.60
C THR A 66 -12.01 0.17 4.80
N VAL A 67 -12.10 -0.97 5.44
CA VAL A 67 -12.58 -2.21 4.82
C VAL A 67 -14.00 -1.96 4.31
N ASP A 68 -14.21 -2.13 3.00
CA ASP A 68 -15.49 -1.93 2.33
C ASP A 68 -16.23 -3.27 2.13
N ALA A 69 -15.50 -4.30 1.70
CA ALA A 69 -16.05 -5.64 1.51
C ALA A 69 -14.97 -6.72 1.67
N LEU A 70 -15.38 -7.91 2.08
CA LEU A 70 -14.57 -9.13 2.04
C LEU A 70 -15.02 -9.99 0.86
N GLY A 71 -14.07 -10.70 0.26
CA GLY A 71 -14.36 -11.71 -0.75
C GLY A 71 -15.10 -12.93 -0.17
N PRO A 72 -15.58 -13.82 -1.02
CA PRO A 72 -16.26 -15.05 -0.57
C PRO A 72 -15.38 -15.86 0.37
N ASN A 73 -15.95 -16.36 1.47
CA ASN A 73 -15.28 -17.21 2.46
C ASN A 73 -13.94 -16.63 2.98
N THR A 74 -13.83 -15.29 3.06
CA THR A 74 -12.63 -14.60 3.51
C THR A 74 -12.74 -14.24 4.99
N THR A 75 -11.72 -14.64 5.77
CA THR A 75 -11.53 -14.19 7.15
C THR A 75 -10.62 -12.97 7.16
N GLY A 76 -11.01 -11.93 7.89
CA GLY A 76 -10.24 -10.69 8.00
C GLY A 76 -10.95 -9.64 8.84
N PRO A 77 -10.40 -8.42 8.97
CA PRO A 77 -11.07 -7.32 9.65
C PRO A 77 -12.45 -7.04 9.03
N ALA A 78 -13.45 -6.85 9.87
CA ALA A 78 -14.81 -6.63 9.42
C ALA A 78 -14.97 -5.35 8.57
N PRO A 79 -15.95 -5.29 7.66
CA PRO A 79 -16.31 -4.04 6.98
C PRO A 79 -16.52 -2.90 8.00
N GLY A 80 -15.99 -1.71 7.67
CA GLY A 80 -15.95 -0.56 8.57
C GLY A 80 -14.66 -0.44 9.39
N THR A 81 -13.84 -1.49 9.49
CA THR A 81 -12.56 -1.43 10.21
C THR A 81 -11.56 -0.53 9.48
N ARG A 82 -10.88 0.36 10.24
CA ARG A 82 -9.78 1.19 9.75
C ARG A 82 -8.50 0.35 9.66
N VAL A 83 -7.85 0.34 8.50
CA VAL A 83 -6.69 -0.52 8.25
C VAL A 83 -5.63 0.18 7.41
N ALA A 84 -4.38 -0.26 7.54
CA ALA A 84 -3.31 -0.03 6.57
C ALA A 84 -3.02 -1.33 5.80
N ALA A 85 -2.49 -1.18 4.60
CA ALA A 85 -2.10 -2.29 3.75
C ALA A 85 -0.85 -1.96 2.94
N PHE A 86 0.01 -2.96 2.76
CA PHE A 86 1.07 -2.98 1.76
C PHE A 86 0.70 -4.02 0.70
N ALA A 87 0.43 -3.56 -0.53
CA ALA A 87 -0.02 -4.42 -1.62
C ALA A 87 0.93 -4.45 -2.83
N GLY A 88 1.96 -3.59 -2.84
CA GLY A 88 2.87 -3.44 -3.97
C GLY A 88 2.34 -2.54 -5.08
N SER A 89 1.01 -2.39 -5.21
CA SER A 89 0.35 -1.48 -6.15
C SER A 89 -1.13 -1.33 -5.78
N GLY A 90 -1.87 -0.43 -6.44
CA GLY A 90 -3.32 -0.29 -6.31
C GLY A 90 -3.78 0.87 -5.43
N GLY A 91 -2.92 1.48 -4.62
CA GLY A 91 -3.28 2.48 -3.63
C GLY A 91 -3.71 3.84 -4.19
N LEU A 92 -3.29 4.21 -5.40
CA LEU A 92 -3.68 5.49 -6.03
C LEU A 92 -5.04 5.38 -6.75
N ALA A 93 -6.05 4.88 -6.04
CA ALA A 93 -7.42 4.77 -6.49
C ALA A 93 -8.40 4.99 -5.33
N GLU A 94 -9.68 5.23 -5.63
CA GLU A 94 -10.71 5.35 -4.59
C GLU A 94 -10.97 4.01 -3.87
N TYR A 95 -10.73 2.89 -4.54
CA TYR A 95 -10.84 1.54 -3.99
C TYR A 95 -9.68 0.67 -4.45
N ALA A 96 -9.19 -0.17 -3.56
CA ALA A 96 -8.15 -1.15 -3.84
C ALA A 96 -8.55 -2.53 -3.32
N VAL A 97 -8.08 -3.59 -3.97
CA VAL A 97 -8.21 -4.97 -3.49
C VAL A 97 -6.85 -5.47 -3.06
N VAL A 98 -6.81 -6.13 -1.90
CA VAL A 98 -5.58 -6.63 -1.29
C VAL A 98 -5.88 -7.96 -0.55
N ASP A 99 -4.87 -8.80 -0.39
CA ASP A 99 -5.01 -9.99 0.44
C ASP A 99 -5.40 -9.62 1.88
N ALA A 100 -6.47 -10.21 2.39
CA ALA A 100 -6.99 -9.87 3.72
C ALA A 100 -5.96 -10.11 4.85
N ALA A 101 -5.03 -11.04 4.65
CA ALA A 101 -3.93 -11.32 5.58
C ALA A 101 -2.89 -10.19 5.68
N ARG A 102 -2.88 -9.23 4.73
CA ARG A 102 -1.99 -8.06 4.73
C ARG A 102 -2.59 -6.83 5.40
N LEU A 103 -3.82 -6.94 5.89
CA LEU A 103 -4.51 -5.84 6.55
C LEU A 103 -4.04 -5.70 7.99
N VAL A 104 -3.63 -4.50 8.36
CA VAL A 104 -3.23 -4.15 9.72
C VAL A 104 -4.25 -3.17 10.30
N PRO A 105 -5.06 -3.57 11.29
CA PRO A 105 -5.97 -2.65 11.97
C PRO A 105 -5.22 -1.48 12.60
N LEU A 106 -5.79 -0.29 12.49
CA LEU A 106 -5.18 0.95 12.99
C LEU A 106 -5.60 1.23 14.43
N PRO A 107 -4.68 1.74 15.26
CA PRO A 107 -5.05 2.37 16.53
C PRO A 107 -5.99 3.56 16.28
N ASP A 108 -6.90 3.84 17.21
CA ASP A 108 -7.87 4.94 17.07
C ASP A 108 -7.21 6.30 16.87
N ALA A 109 -6.08 6.53 17.55
CA ALA A 109 -5.34 7.79 17.50
C ALA A 109 -4.56 8.00 16.19
N MET A 110 -4.31 6.95 15.38
CA MET A 110 -3.53 7.04 14.15
C MET A 110 -4.41 7.52 12.99
N SER A 111 -4.01 8.59 12.31
CA SER A 111 -4.70 9.07 11.11
C SER A 111 -4.43 8.15 9.90
N PHE A 112 -5.30 8.19 8.88
CA PHE A 112 -5.06 7.47 7.63
C PHE A 112 -3.80 7.94 6.90
N ALA A 113 -3.47 9.23 6.98
CA ALA A 113 -2.27 9.78 6.34
C ALA A 113 -0.99 9.22 6.98
N GLU A 114 -0.92 9.19 8.32
CA GLU A 114 0.20 8.55 9.03
C GLU A 114 0.29 7.06 8.70
N ALA A 115 -0.83 6.34 8.76
CA ALA A 115 -0.87 4.91 8.51
C ALA A 115 -0.45 4.54 7.07
N ALA A 116 -0.83 5.36 6.08
CA ALA A 116 -0.50 5.14 4.67
C ALA A 116 0.98 5.34 4.36
N ALA A 117 1.73 6.13 5.16
CA ALA A 117 3.15 6.40 4.97
C ALA A 117 4.04 5.63 5.96
N PHE A 118 3.48 4.75 6.77
CA PHE A 118 4.19 4.12 7.88
C PHE A 118 4.92 2.84 7.51
N GLN A 119 4.28 1.95 6.72
CA GLN A 119 4.76 0.57 6.59
C GLN A 119 6.10 0.47 5.86
N ILE A 120 6.29 1.21 4.78
CA ILE A 120 7.54 1.16 4.01
C ILE A 120 8.64 1.91 4.75
N ALA A 121 8.44 3.19 5.06
CA ALA A 121 9.50 4.02 5.63
C ALA A 121 9.95 3.53 7.02
N TYR A 122 9.00 3.33 7.94
CA TYR A 122 9.33 2.90 9.29
C TYR A 122 9.64 1.41 9.36
N GLY A 123 8.96 0.56 8.59
CA GLY A 123 9.27 -0.87 8.50
C GLY A 123 10.67 -1.12 7.96
N THR A 124 11.09 -0.40 6.93
CA THR A 124 12.45 -0.47 6.36
C THR A 124 13.49 0.01 7.37
N SER A 125 13.24 1.16 8.02
CA SER A 125 14.14 1.69 9.04
C SER A 125 14.28 0.74 10.24
N HIS A 126 13.16 0.21 10.72
CA HIS A 126 13.15 -0.76 11.81
C HIS A 126 13.95 -2.02 11.47
N LEU A 127 13.71 -2.60 10.28
CA LEU A 127 14.45 -3.77 9.82
C LEU A 127 15.96 -3.48 9.71
N ALA A 128 16.31 -2.31 9.14
CA ALA A 128 17.71 -1.92 8.99
C ALA A 128 18.40 -1.78 10.33
N LEU A 129 17.80 -1.09 11.29
CA LEU A 129 18.42 -0.81 12.59
C LEU A 129 18.44 -2.05 13.50
N THR A 130 17.35 -2.79 13.60
CA THR A 130 17.23 -3.89 14.56
C THR A 130 17.82 -5.20 14.02
N HIS A 131 17.49 -5.59 12.79
CA HIS A 131 17.89 -6.91 12.26
C HIS A 131 19.20 -6.86 11.49
N LYS A 132 19.46 -5.79 10.71
CA LYS A 132 20.67 -5.71 9.89
C LYS A 132 21.83 -5.10 10.66
N ALA A 133 21.66 -3.90 11.18
CA ALA A 133 22.70 -3.23 11.95
C ALA A 133 22.85 -3.81 13.37
N ARG A 134 21.79 -4.37 13.95
CA ARG A 134 21.75 -4.85 15.35
C ARG A 134 22.16 -3.77 16.33
N LEU A 135 21.69 -2.55 16.11
CA LEU A 135 22.00 -1.37 16.90
C LEU A 135 21.73 -1.63 18.40
N GLN A 136 22.71 -1.34 19.24
CA GLN A 136 22.64 -1.54 20.68
C GLN A 136 22.47 -0.22 21.43
N PRO A 137 21.90 -0.23 22.64
CA PRO A 137 21.85 0.95 23.47
C PRO A 137 23.25 1.56 23.71
N GLY A 138 23.36 2.88 23.53
CA GLY A 138 24.61 3.61 23.68
C GLY A 138 25.48 3.73 22.43
N GLU A 139 25.13 3.07 21.33
CA GLU A 139 25.79 3.26 20.04
C GLU A 139 25.32 4.55 19.34
N THR A 140 26.19 5.13 18.51
CA THR A 140 25.88 6.32 17.71
C THR A 140 25.50 5.92 16.32
N LEU A 141 24.34 6.39 15.84
CA LEU A 141 23.85 6.19 14.48
C LEU A 141 24.05 7.46 13.65
N LEU A 142 24.72 7.33 12.52
CA LEU A 142 24.76 8.37 11.48
C LEU A 142 23.70 8.09 10.41
N VAL A 143 22.83 9.04 10.18
CA VAL A 143 21.84 9.02 9.10
C VAL A 143 22.23 10.07 8.05
N LEU A 144 22.41 9.67 6.77
CA LEU A 144 22.81 10.50 5.65
C LEU A 144 21.61 10.93 4.81
#